data_d89317c9187eea1360126abd29cd4df6
#
_entry.id   d89317c9187eea1360126abd29cd4df6
#
_cell.length_a   1.000
_cell.length_b   1.000
_cell.length_c   1.000
_cell.angle_alpha   90.00
_cell.angle_beta   90.00
_cell.angle_gamma   90.00
#
_symmetry.space_group_name_H-M   'P 1'
#
loop_
_entity.id
_entity.type
_entity.pdbx_description
1 polymer ?
#
loop_
_entity_poly.entity_id
_entity_poly.type
_entity_poly.pdbx_seq_one_letter_code
_entity_poly.pdbx_strand_id
1 'polypeptide(L)'
;MHKKQFVVLGMGKFGRSVAMTLAECGCEVLAIDDDEELINDVADHVTYAVRADVTDPDALKSLGISNFDGAIIGMGESLEASVLATILVKEMGVPYVLAKAQTEIHAKILKKVGADKIVFPEKETGIRIANNLMMNNLFDAIELSAVYSMMELEAFPEWYGKTLKELDLRAVYRINVIGIKKHDNLNINPEPD
;
A
#
# COMPACT_ATOMS: atom_id res chain seq x y z
N MET A 1 16.26 -8.10 16.49
CA MET A 1 15.45 -8.28 15.26
C MET A 1 16.15 -7.56 14.13
N HIS A 2 16.40 -8.22 12.99
CA HIS A 2 16.98 -7.56 11.82
C HIS A 2 15.92 -6.58 11.28
N LYS A 3 16.28 -5.31 11.11
CA LYS A 3 15.38 -4.32 10.49
C LYS A 3 15.25 -4.67 9.03
N LYS A 4 14.04 -4.65 8.50
CA LYS A 4 13.81 -4.83 7.05
C LYS A 4 14.35 -3.63 6.29
N GLN A 5 14.93 -3.91 5.12
CA GLN A 5 15.56 -2.92 4.25
C GLN A 5 14.82 -2.86 2.91
N PHE A 6 14.40 -1.66 2.51
CA PHE A 6 13.69 -1.46 1.26
C PHE A 6 14.36 -0.36 0.43
N VAL A 7 14.45 -0.58 -0.88
CA VAL A 7 14.81 0.46 -1.83
C VAL A 7 13.55 0.93 -2.57
N VAL A 8 13.38 2.23 -2.67
CA VAL A 8 12.26 2.86 -3.40
C VAL A 8 12.83 3.66 -4.54
N LEU A 9 12.48 3.29 -5.77
CA LEU A 9 12.91 3.90 -7.01
C LEU A 9 11.78 4.76 -7.58
N GLY A 10 12.00 6.07 -7.63
CA GLY A 10 11.01 7.07 -8.03
C GLY A 10 10.29 7.69 -6.82
N MET A 11 10.56 8.97 -6.56
CA MET A 11 10.02 9.76 -5.43
C MET A 11 8.81 10.62 -5.78
N GLY A 12 8.09 10.27 -6.83
CA GLY A 12 6.77 10.85 -7.09
C GLY A 12 5.81 10.58 -5.92
N LYS A 13 4.58 11.07 -6.00
CA LYS A 13 3.58 10.99 -4.90
C LYS A 13 3.46 9.59 -4.26
N PHE A 14 3.45 8.54 -5.08
CA PHE A 14 3.33 7.16 -4.59
C PHE A 14 4.61 6.70 -3.89
N GLY A 15 5.78 6.82 -4.57
CA GLY A 15 7.05 6.36 -4.00
C GLY A 15 7.40 7.08 -2.71
N ARG A 16 7.23 8.40 -2.67
CA ARG A 16 7.42 9.22 -1.46
C ARG A 16 6.55 8.74 -0.30
N SER A 17 5.25 8.54 -0.54
CA SER A 17 4.33 8.04 0.50
C SER A 17 4.77 6.69 1.04
N VAL A 18 5.16 5.75 0.16
CA VAL A 18 5.65 4.43 0.57
C VAL A 18 6.96 4.53 1.34
N ALA A 19 7.93 5.32 0.86
CA ALA A 19 9.24 5.47 1.50
C ALA A 19 9.12 6.01 2.92
N MET A 20 8.36 7.09 3.11
CA MET A 20 8.15 7.71 4.42
C MET A 20 7.43 6.77 5.38
N THR A 21 6.36 6.12 4.94
CA THR A 21 5.60 5.18 5.79
C THR A 21 6.45 3.96 6.20
N LEU A 22 7.27 3.41 5.30
CA LEU A 22 8.19 2.33 5.64
C LEU A 22 9.20 2.77 6.71
N ALA A 23 9.74 3.99 6.59
CA ALA A 23 10.67 4.54 7.57
C ALA A 23 10.00 4.75 8.93
N GLU A 24 8.79 5.31 8.96
CA GLU A 24 7.96 5.45 10.18
C GLU A 24 7.67 4.10 10.85
N CYS A 25 7.50 3.03 10.06
CA CYS A 25 7.35 1.66 10.55
C CYS A 25 8.69 1.06 11.06
N GLY A 26 9.79 1.81 11.03
CA GLY A 26 11.09 1.38 11.55
C GLY A 26 11.93 0.58 10.56
N CYS A 27 11.58 0.53 9.28
CA CYS A 27 12.41 -0.05 8.23
C CYS A 27 13.58 0.87 7.86
N GLU A 28 14.65 0.30 7.33
CA GLU A 28 15.69 1.08 6.65
C GLU A 28 15.28 1.29 5.20
N VAL A 29 15.29 2.54 4.76
CA VAL A 29 14.81 2.92 3.42
C VAL A 29 15.89 3.67 2.67
N LEU A 30 16.19 3.21 1.45
CA LEU A 30 16.97 3.92 0.45
C LEU A 30 16.00 4.48 -0.60
N ALA A 31 15.91 5.80 -0.68
CA ALA A 31 15.12 6.52 -1.68
C ALA A 31 16.03 6.95 -2.85
N ILE A 32 15.61 6.68 -4.08
CA ILE A 32 16.36 7.02 -5.31
C ILE A 32 15.44 7.71 -6.30
N ASP A 33 15.89 8.85 -6.83
CA ASP A 33 15.27 9.59 -7.92
C ASP A 33 16.34 10.40 -8.67
N ASP A 34 16.11 10.76 -9.92
CA ASP A 34 16.99 11.64 -10.68
C ASP A 34 16.70 13.14 -10.43
N ASP A 35 15.54 13.44 -9.85
CA ASP A 35 15.13 14.79 -9.45
C ASP A 35 15.66 15.11 -8.03
N GLU A 36 16.54 16.12 -7.97
CA GLU A 36 17.15 16.56 -6.71
C GLU A 36 16.14 17.17 -5.73
N GLU A 37 15.09 17.84 -6.21
CA GLU A 37 14.06 18.43 -5.36
C GLU A 37 13.28 17.33 -4.64
N LEU A 38 12.89 16.28 -5.36
CA LEU A 38 12.18 15.15 -4.78
C LEU A 38 13.03 14.37 -3.76
N ILE A 39 14.33 14.27 -3.99
CA ILE A 39 15.28 13.65 -3.05
C ILE A 39 15.43 14.50 -1.79
N ASN A 40 15.58 15.81 -1.93
CA ASN A 40 15.69 16.71 -0.78
C ASN A 40 14.43 16.68 0.09
N ASP A 41 13.26 16.56 -0.51
CA ASP A 41 11.96 16.49 0.18
C ASP A 41 11.81 15.27 1.11
N VAL A 42 12.53 14.19 0.86
CA VAL A 42 12.46 12.95 1.65
C VAL A 42 13.69 12.70 2.51
N ALA A 43 14.78 13.46 2.31
CA ALA A 43 16.07 13.19 2.93
C ALA A 43 16.03 13.11 4.47
N ASP A 44 15.25 13.98 5.12
CA ASP A 44 15.12 14.01 6.58
C ASP A 44 14.17 12.90 7.13
N HIS A 45 13.48 12.16 6.26
CA HIS A 45 12.44 11.20 6.64
C HIS A 45 12.82 9.75 6.37
N VAL A 46 13.89 9.48 5.61
CA VAL A 46 14.33 8.13 5.25
C VAL A 46 15.77 7.88 5.71
N THR A 47 16.24 6.63 5.65
CA THR A 47 17.60 6.30 6.09
C THR A 47 18.66 6.87 5.15
N TYR A 48 18.41 6.73 3.85
CA TYR A 48 19.28 7.26 2.79
C TYR A 48 18.43 7.82 1.65
N ALA A 49 18.79 8.98 1.15
CA ALA A 49 18.19 9.60 -0.03
C ALA A 49 19.31 9.92 -1.03
N VAL A 50 19.23 9.39 -2.23
CA VAL A 50 20.29 9.49 -3.23
C VAL A 50 19.73 9.90 -4.57
N ARG A 51 20.32 10.95 -5.16
CA ARG A 51 20.03 11.31 -6.54
C ARG A 51 20.80 10.38 -7.47
N ALA A 52 20.08 9.60 -8.26
CA ALA A 52 20.67 8.72 -9.27
C ALA A 52 19.63 8.35 -10.34
N ASP A 53 20.13 8.01 -11.54
CA ASP A 53 19.32 7.43 -12.59
C ASP A 53 19.03 5.96 -12.27
N VAL A 54 17.77 5.65 -12.06
CA VAL A 54 17.29 4.31 -11.72
C VAL A 54 17.37 3.32 -12.90
N THR A 55 17.70 3.80 -14.08
CA THR A 55 17.93 2.98 -15.29
C THR A 55 19.41 2.70 -15.54
N ASP A 56 20.31 3.26 -14.72
CA ASP A 56 21.74 3.00 -14.78
C ASP A 56 22.12 1.81 -13.88
N PRO A 57 22.52 0.67 -14.45
CA PRO A 57 22.88 -0.51 -13.69
C PRO A 57 24.13 -0.31 -12.81
N ASP A 58 25.08 0.51 -13.22
CA ASP A 58 26.29 0.77 -12.41
C ASP A 58 25.97 1.65 -11.20
N ALA A 59 25.08 2.62 -11.34
CA ALA A 59 24.57 3.41 -10.23
C ALA A 59 23.86 2.52 -9.21
N LEU A 60 22.90 1.69 -9.63
CA LEU A 60 22.18 0.79 -8.73
C LEU A 60 23.09 -0.22 -8.04
N LYS A 61 24.07 -0.77 -8.77
CA LYS A 61 25.05 -1.70 -8.22
C LYS A 61 25.94 -1.04 -7.15
N SER A 62 26.38 0.20 -7.38
CA SER A 62 27.20 0.95 -6.43
C SER A 62 26.48 1.24 -5.11
N LEU A 63 25.15 1.37 -5.17
CA LEU A 63 24.28 1.57 -4.02
C LEU A 63 23.97 0.26 -3.24
N GLY A 64 24.43 -0.89 -3.75
CA GLY A 64 24.31 -2.17 -3.07
C GLY A 64 22.91 -2.70 -2.93
N ILE A 65 22.01 -2.39 -3.88
CA ILE A 65 20.59 -2.74 -3.80
C ILE A 65 20.32 -4.24 -3.71
N SER A 66 21.27 -5.09 -4.10
CA SER A 66 21.19 -6.55 -3.95
C SER A 66 21.03 -7.03 -2.52
N ASN A 67 21.34 -6.19 -1.54
CA ASN A 67 21.25 -6.54 -0.12
C ASN A 67 19.90 -6.22 0.51
N PHE A 68 18.99 -5.57 -0.24
CA PHE A 68 17.70 -5.16 0.26
C PHE A 68 16.67 -6.31 0.22
N ASP A 69 15.76 -6.34 1.21
CA ASP A 69 14.68 -7.32 1.30
C ASP A 69 13.61 -7.12 0.23
N GLY A 70 13.50 -5.91 -0.30
CA GLY A 70 12.55 -5.60 -1.37
C GLY A 70 12.81 -4.27 -2.05
N ALA A 71 12.30 -4.17 -3.28
CA ALA A 71 12.32 -2.96 -4.08
C ALA A 71 10.90 -2.51 -4.45
N ILE A 72 10.68 -1.21 -4.41
CA ILE A 72 9.45 -0.57 -4.83
C ILE A 72 9.73 0.31 -6.06
N ILE A 73 9.14 -0.02 -7.20
CA ILE A 73 9.21 0.77 -8.42
C ILE A 73 8.04 1.75 -8.41
N GLY A 74 8.31 2.98 -7.94
CA GLY A 74 7.29 4.01 -7.71
C GLY A 74 6.97 4.88 -8.93
N MET A 75 7.82 4.85 -9.96
CA MET A 75 7.62 5.58 -11.20
C MET A 75 6.54 4.91 -12.06
N GLY A 76 5.69 5.70 -12.70
CA GLY A 76 4.64 5.18 -13.56
C GLY A 76 4.49 5.97 -14.85
N GLU A 77 5.07 7.17 -14.93
CA GLU A 77 4.95 8.05 -16.11
C GLU A 77 5.79 7.55 -17.29
N SER A 78 6.97 6.97 -17.03
CA SER A 78 7.78 6.31 -18.04
C SER A 78 7.65 4.79 -17.95
N LEU A 79 6.97 4.20 -18.93
CA LEU A 79 6.88 2.75 -19.06
C LEU A 79 8.26 2.14 -19.24
N GLU A 80 9.11 2.76 -20.06
CA GLU A 80 10.47 2.27 -20.35
C GLU A 80 11.31 2.24 -19.07
N ALA A 81 11.37 3.35 -18.33
CA ALA A 81 12.16 3.44 -17.10
C ALA A 81 11.67 2.45 -16.03
N SER A 82 10.35 2.31 -15.85
CA SER A 82 9.81 1.39 -14.86
C SER A 82 10.06 -0.08 -15.20
N VAL A 83 9.99 -0.44 -16.48
CA VAL A 83 10.29 -1.81 -16.94
C VAL A 83 11.78 -2.09 -16.79
N LEU A 84 12.65 -1.17 -17.21
CA LEU A 84 14.10 -1.35 -17.11
C LEU A 84 14.55 -1.43 -15.63
N ALA A 85 14.09 -0.53 -14.78
CA ALA A 85 14.38 -0.59 -13.35
C ALA A 85 13.92 -1.92 -12.73
N THR A 86 12.73 -2.43 -13.12
CA THR A 86 12.24 -3.73 -12.65
C THR A 86 13.16 -4.87 -13.06
N ILE A 87 13.63 -4.89 -14.31
CA ILE A 87 14.59 -5.90 -14.81
C ILE A 87 15.89 -5.82 -13.99
N LEU A 88 16.47 -4.63 -13.87
CA LEU A 88 17.74 -4.42 -13.18
C LEU A 88 17.69 -4.89 -11.72
N VAL A 89 16.68 -4.51 -10.96
CA VAL A 89 16.59 -4.93 -9.55
C VAL A 89 16.36 -6.44 -9.41
N LYS A 90 15.64 -7.07 -10.34
CA LYS A 90 15.47 -8.54 -10.35
C LYS A 90 16.76 -9.26 -10.72
N GLU A 91 17.50 -8.78 -11.72
CA GLU A 91 18.81 -9.32 -12.12
C GLU A 91 19.85 -9.17 -11.01
N MET A 92 19.77 -8.11 -10.22
CA MET A 92 20.63 -7.91 -9.04
C MET A 92 20.22 -8.78 -7.84
N GLY A 93 19.17 -9.59 -7.97
CA GLY A 93 18.77 -10.58 -6.97
C GLY A 93 17.88 -10.07 -5.85
N VAL A 94 17.26 -8.89 -5.98
CA VAL A 94 16.29 -8.40 -4.97
C VAL A 94 15.12 -9.39 -4.89
N PRO A 95 14.83 -9.95 -3.70
CA PRO A 95 13.90 -11.07 -3.59
C PRO A 95 12.44 -10.69 -3.86
N TYR A 96 12.03 -9.46 -3.51
CA TYR A 96 10.66 -9.00 -3.67
C TYR A 96 10.62 -7.65 -4.39
N VAL A 97 9.88 -7.57 -5.49
CA VAL A 97 9.71 -6.35 -6.28
C VAL A 97 8.23 -6.01 -6.43
N LEU A 98 7.84 -4.87 -5.86
CA LEU A 98 6.54 -4.27 -6.07
C LEU A 98 6.66 -3.15 -7.09
N ALA A 99 5.79 -3.14 -8.11
CA ALA A 99 5.82 -2.12 -9.15
C ALA A 99 4.46 -1.45 -9.34
N LYS A 100 4.49 -0.12 -9.50
CA LYS A 100 3.32 0.68 -9.85
C LYS A 100 3.05 0.56 -11.35
N ALA A 101 1.80 0.31 -11.72
CA ALA A 101 1.33 0.34 -13.09
C ALA A 101 0.25 1.40 -13.29
N GLN A 102 0.22 2.03 -14.48
CA GLN A 102 -0.85 2.95 -14.88
C GLN A 102 -1.92 2.28 -15.74
N THR A 103 -1.52 1.24 -16.51
CA THR A 103 -2.41 0.54 -17.44
C THR A 103 -2.29 -0.96 -17.29
N GLU A 104 -3.32 -1.70 -17.72
CA GLU A 104 -3.30 -3.17 -17.72
C GLU A 104 -2.18 -3.75 -18.61
N ILE A 105 -1.83 -3.05 -19.69
CA ILE A 105 -0.72 -3.46 -20.57
C ILE A 105 0.61 -3.30 -19.84
N HIS A 106 0.81 -2.16 -19.17
CA HIS A 106 1.99 -1.90 -18.35
C HIS A 106 2.13 -2.99 -17.26
N ALA A 107 1.05 -3.30 -16.55
CA ALA A 107 1.03 -4.35 -15.54
C ALA A 107 1.44 -5.73 -16.09
N LYS A 108 0.92 -6.10 -17.29
CA LYS A 108 1.29 -7.35 -17.94
C LYS A 108 2.78 -7.42 -18.28
N ILE A 109 3.37 -6.31 -18.72
CA ILE A 109 4.81 -6.22 -19.01
C ILE A 109 5.61 -6.37 -17.71
N LEU A 110 5.31 -5.57 -16.68
CA LEU A 110 5.98 -5.61 -15.37
C LEU A 110 5.94 -7.01 -14.76
N LYS A 111 4.80 -7.71 -14.86
CA LYS A 111 4.68 -9.10 -14.39
C LYS A 111 5.60 -10.06 -15.16
N LYS A 112 5.70 -9.88 -16.47
CA LYS A 112 6.56 -10.71 -17.32
C LYS A 112 8.05 -10.49 -17.07
N VAL A 113 8.46 -9.28 -16.71
CA VAL A 113 9.86 -8.96 -16.40
C VAL A 113 10.23 -9.21 -14.94
N GLY A 114 9.32 -9.77 -14.15
CA GLY A 114 9.64 -10.31 -12.83
C GLY A 114 9.10 -9.55 -11.61
N ALA A 115 8.25 -8.54 -11.79
CA ALA A 115 7.59 -7.93 -10.65
C ALA A 115 6.73 -8.98 -9.90
N ASP A 116 6.94 -9.09 -8.58
CA ASP A 116 6.20 -10.03 -7.72
C ASP A 116 4.79 -9.52 -7.45
N LYS A 117 4.65 -8.22 -7.23
CA LYS A 117 3.36 -7.56 -7.03
C LYS A 117 3.25 -6.30 -7.89
N ILE A 118 2.05 -6.09 -8.40
CA ILE A 118 1.71 -4.88 -9.16
C ILE A 118 0.55 -4.19 -8.46
N VAL A 119 0.62 -2.87 -8.39
CA VAL A 119 -0.40 -2.02 -7.78
C VAL A 119 -0.83 -0.92 -8.75
N PHE A 120 -2.09 -0.51 -8.63
CA PHE A 120 -2.69 0.61 -9.35
C PHE A 120 -3.21 1.64 -8.34
N PRO A 121 -2.34 2.42 -7.70
CA PRO A 121 -2.70 3.25 -6.55
C PRO A 121 -3.90 4.17 -6.80
N GLU A 122 -3.95 4.82 -7.96
CA GLU A 122 -5.01 5.73 -8.33
C GLU A 122 -6.34 5.00 -8.55
N LYS A 123 -6.32 3.84 -9.25
CA LYS A 123 -7.51 3.01 -9.51
C LYS A 123 -8.05 2.41 -8.20
N GLU A 124 -7.18 1.82 -7.39
CA GLU A 124 -7.53 1.20 -6.11
C GLU A 124 -8.09 2.23 -5.13
N THR A 125 -7.45 3.40 -5.03
CA THR A 125 -7.94 4.52 -4.20
C THR A 125 -9.27 5.07 -4.72
N GLY A 126 -9.40 5.25 -6.04
CA GLY A 126 -10.64 5.72 -6.66
C GLY A 126 -11.82 4.79 -6.41
N ILE A 127 -11.62 3.47 -6.54
CA ILE A 127 -12.64 2.46 -6.22
C ILE A 127 -13.03 2.56 -4.73
N ARG A 128 -12.06 2.64 -3.82
CA ARG A 128 -12.32 2.76 -2.39
C ARG A 128 -13.10 4.02 -2.05
N ILE A 129 -12.74 5.17 -2.61
CA ILE A 129 -13.46 6.44 -2.41
C ILE A 129 -14.88 6.35 -2.96
N ALA A 130 -15.07 5.80 -4.19
CA ALA A 130 -16.38 5.65 -4.78
C ALA A 130 -17.30 4.76 -3.94
N ASN A 131 -16.77 3.63 -3.45
CA ASN A 131 -17.52 2.74 -2.55
C ASN A 131 -17.92 3.46 -1.25
N ASN A 132 -17.01 4.23 -0.66
CA ASN A 132 -17.30 5.00 0.56
C ASN A 132 -18.37 6.09 0.32
N LEU A 133 -18.36 6.74 -0.85
CA LEU A 133 -19.37 7.76 -1.21
C LEU A 133 -20.74 7.15 -1.47
N MET A 134 -20.81 5.93 -2.00
CA MET A 134 -22.07 5.24 -2.27
C MET A 134 -22.74 4.71 -0.99
N MET A 135 -21.96 4.43 0.02
CA MET A 135 -22.43 3.89 1.30
C MET A 135 -22.38 5.00 2.35
N ASN A 136 -23.50 5.74 2.49
CA ASN A 136 -23.63 6.91 3.38
C ASN A 136 -23.17 6.68 4.84
N ASN A 137 -23.01 5.42 5.28
CA ASN A 137 -22.68 5.02 6.65
C ASN A 137 -21.40 4.16 6.74
N LEU A 138 -20.59 4.06 5.66
CA LEU A 138 -19.38 3.25 5.66
C LEU A 138 -18.15 4.12 5.87
N PHE A 139 -17.43 3.92 6.98
CA PHE A 139 -16.21 4.67 7.28
C PHE A 139 -14.97 4.01 6.68
N ASP A 140 -14.90 2.67 6.71
CA ASP A 140 -13.79 1.91 6.09
C ASP A 140 -14.20 0.46 5.80
N ALA A 141 -13.69 -0.11 4.71
CA ALA A 141 -13.92 -1.50 4.34
C ALA A 141 -12.62 -2.20 3.97
N ILE A 142 -12.38 -3.36 4.57
CA ILE A 142 -11.25 -4.24 4.27
C ILE A 142 -11.78 -5.50 3.59
N GLU A 143 -11.42 -5.72 2.33
CA GLU A 143 -11.72 -6.98 1.64
C GLU A 143 -10.86 -8.12 2.20
N LEU A 144 -11.50 -9.11 2.80
CA LEU A 144 -10.84 -10.32 3.31
C LEU A 144 -10.77 -11.41 2.22
N SER A 145 -11.75 -11.43 1.32
CA SER A 145 -11.82 -12.34 0.16
C SER A 145 -12.84 -11.83 -0.86
N ALA A 146 -12.97 -12.52 -1.98
CA ALA A 146 -14.00 -12.20 -3.01
C ALA A 146 -15.45 -12.23 -2.49
N VAL A 147 -15.70 -12.81 -1.32
CA VAL A 147 -17.05 -12.98 -0.74
C VAL A 147 -17.19 -12.44 0.69
N TYR A 148 -16.10 -12.03 1.32
CA TYR A 148 -16.10 -11.53 2.69
C TYR A 148 -15.35 -10.20 2.78
N SER A 149 -15.94 -9.25 3.46
CA SER A 149 -15.31 -7.98 3.82
C SER A 149 -15.55 -7.67 5.30
N MET A 150 -14.62 -6.94 5.90
CA MET A 150 -14.80 -6.31 7.20
C MET A 150 -15.07 -4.83 6.96
N MET A 151 -16.05 -4.26 7.64
CA MET A 151 -16.40 -2.85 7.46
C MET A 151 -16.75 -2.18 8.78
N GLU A 152 -16.39 -0.92 8.92
CA GLU A 152 -16.90 -0.05 9.98
C GLU A 152 -18.10 0.73 9.40
N LEU A 153 -19.24 0.64 10.08
CA LEU A 153 -20.44 1.37 9.68
C LEU A 153 -21.08 2.03 10.90
N GLU A 154 -21.72 3.16 10.67
CA GLU A 154 -22.56 3.79 11.68
C GLU A 154 -23.83 2.97 11.91
N ALA A 155 -24.19 2.77 13.17
CA ALA A 155 -25.42 2.05 13.51
C ALA A 155 -26.64 2.76 12.92
N PHE A 156 -27.54 2.01 12.30
CA PHE A 156 -28.77 2.57 11.75
C PHE A 156 -29.68 3.08 12.88
N PRO A 157 -30.45 4.15 12.67
CA PRO A 157 -31.35 4.70 13.70
C PRO A 157 -32.31 3.67 14.30
N GLU A 158 -32.78 2.69 13.51
CA GLU A 158 -33.65 1.61 13.95
C GLU A 158 -32.98 0.60 14.87
N TRP A 159 -31.66 0.64 15.01
CA TRP A 159 -30.89 -0.22 15.93
C TRP A 159 -30.68 0.42 17.30
N TYR A 160 -30.95 1.70 17.43
CA TYR A 160 -30.70 2.42 18.69
C TYR A 160 -31.57 1.88 19.82
N GLY A 161 -30.95 1.68 20.99
CA GLY A 161 -31.63 1.18 22.20
C GLY A 161 -31.93 -0.30 22.21
N LYS A 162 -31.49 -1.04 21.19
CA LYS A 162 -31.64 -2.50 21.10
C LYS A 162 -30.33 -3.21 21.39
N THR A 163 -30.40 -4.40 21.96
CA THR A 163 -29.25 -5.29 22.14
C THR A 163 -28.94 -6.02 20.82
N LEU A 164 -27.73 -6.56 20.69
CA LEU A 164 -27.35 -7.38 19.53
C LEU A 164 -28.24 -8.61 19.37
N LYS A 165 -28.71 -9.17 20.50
CA LYS A 165 -29.62 -10.31 20.54
C LYS A 165 -31.00 -9.97 19.97
N GLU A 166 -31.53 -8.79 20.32
CA GLU A 166 -32.83 -8.31 19.79
C GLU A 166 -32.76 -7.99 18.30
N LEU A 167 -31.61 -7.52 17.83
CA LEU A 167 -31.38 -7.19 16.42
C LEU A 167 -31.20 -8.40 15.54
N ASP A 168 -30.73 -9.52 16.08
CA ASP A 168 -30.41 -10.76 15.37
C ASP A 168 -29.71 -10.54 14.02
N LEU A 169 -28.67 -9.69 14.06
CA LEU A 169 -27.99 -9.18 12.86
C LEU A 169 -27.43 -10.29 11.98
N ARG A 170 -27.09 -11.42 12.59
CA ARG A 170 -26.59 -12.60 11.88
C ARG A 170 -27.67 -13.25 11.02
N ALA A 171 -28.89 -13.43 11.55
CA ALA A 171 -29.97 -14.04 10.81
C ALA A 171 -30.59 -13.08 9.79
N VAL A 172 -30.76 -11.81 10.17
CA VAL A 172 -31.43 -10.81 9.35
C VAL A 172 -30.55 -10.29 8.21
N TYR A 173 -29.27 -9.95 8.53
CA TYR A 173 -28.36 -9.28 7.57
C TYR A 173 -27.16 -10.14 7.17
N ARG A 174 -27.01 -11.35 7.74
CA ARG A 174 -25.85 -12.25 7.52
C ARG A 174 -24.49 -11.62 7.86
N ILE A 175 -24.46 -10.73 8.84
CA ILE A 175 -23.26 -10.09 9.33
C ILE A 175 -22.89 -10.58 10.73
N ASN A 176 -21.59 -10.60 11.02
CA ASN A 176 -21.08 -10.85 12.37
C ASN A 176 -20.50 -9.54 12.91
N VAL A 177 -20.93 -9.13 14.09
CA VAL A 177 -20.39 -7.95 14.77
C VAL A 177 -19.12 -8.40 15.50
N ILE A 178 -18.00 -7.78 15.12
CA ILE A 178 -16.68 -8.03 15.71
C ILE A 178 -16.40 -7.04 16.82
N GLY A 179 -16.93 -5.81 16.68
CA GLY A 179 -16.74 -4.77 17.69
C GLY A 179 -17.80 -3.69 17.59
N ILE A 180 -17.99 -2.98 18.70
CA ILE A 180 -18.83 -1.77 18.78
C ILE A 180 -17.95 -0.62 19.27
N LYS A 181 -17.86 0.45 18.48
CA LYS A 181 -17.16 1.66 18.81
C LYS A 181 -18.16 2.70 19.31
N LYS A 182 -17.91 3.22 20.49
CA LYS A 182 -18.69 4.32 21.07
C LYS A 182 -17.73 5.45 21.45
N HIS A 183 -17.78 6.57 20.72
CA HIS A 183 -16.77 7.62 20.80
C HIS A 183 -15.37 7.01 20.51
N ASP A 184 -14.42 7.16 21.43
CA ASP A 184 -13.06 6.62 21.30
C ASP A 184 -12.88 5.23 21.94
N ASN A 185 -13.96 4.63 22.46
CA ASN A 185 -13.89 3.33 23.12
C ASN A 185 -14.38 2.21 22.17
N LEU A 186 -13.49 1.27 21.86
CA LEU A 186 -13.79 0.09 21.03
C LEU A 186 -13.98 -1.12 21.94
N ASN A 187 -15.19 -1.68 21.96
CA ASN A 187 -15.50 -2.96 22.58
C ASN A 187 -15.42 -4.08 21.54
N ILE A 188 -14.41 -4.94 21.65
CA ILE A 188 -14.22 -6.09 20.76
C ILE A 188 -14.92 -7.29 21.35
N ASN A 189 -15.58 -8.10 20.52
CA ASN A 189 -16.45 -9.22 20.92
C ASN A 189 -17.52 -8.78 21.93
N PRO A 190 -18.39 -7.84 21.57
CA PRO A 190 -19.45 -7.37 22.46
C PRO A 190 -20.39 -8.55 22.82
N GLU A 191 -20.79 -8.56 24.07
CA GLU A 191 -21.80 -9.54 24.53
C GLU A 191 -23.15 -9.28 23.85
N PRO A 192 -23.96 -10.32 23.62
CA PRO A 192 -25.23 -10.19 22.88
C PRO A 192 -26.32 -9.39 23.64
N ASP A 193 -26.20 -9.28 24.96
CA ASP A 193 -27.21 -8.71 25.86
C ASP A 193 -27.02 -7.22 26.12
#